data_0aa925536241756e65b36a6f04d751a0
#
_entry.id   0aa925536241756e65b36a6f04d751a0
#
_cell.length_a   1.000
_cell.length_b   1.000
_cell.length_c   1.000
_cell.angle_alpha   90.00
_cell.angle_beta   90.00
_cell.angle_gamma   90.00
#
_symmetry.space_group_name_H-M   'P 1'
#
loop_
_entity.id
_entity.type
_entity.pdbx_description
1 polymer ?
#
loop_
_entity_poly.entity_id
_entity_poly.type
_entity_poly.pdbx_seq_one_letter_code
_entity_poly.pdbx_strand_id
1 'polypeptide(L)'
;MKKNVFKKLIGKKSTGIVVTILAFVIVFGAIFDFFDGMVARLLKVSSPLGVQLDSLADDVTFGFAPSFMVFVFMRGLEFPDYLAPVAGLLPFVAFFVAAFSAMRLAIFNIDKRQATTFIGLPTPANALFWASLV
;
A
#
# COMPACT_ATOMS: atom_id res chain seq x y z
N MET A 1 29.19 7.30 -22.87
CA MET A 1 27.84 6.86 -23.29
C MET A 1 27.44 5.48 -22.72
N LYS A 2 28.26 4.43 -22.81
CA LYS A 2 27.92 3.08 -22.31
C LYS A 2 27.64 2.97 -20.79
N LYS A 3 28.37 3.73 -19.94
CA LYS A 3 28.15 3.71 -18.47
C LYS A 3 26.78 4.22 -18.03
N ASN A 4 26.21 5.19 -18.73
CA ASN A 4 24.89 5.74 -18.40
C ASN A 4 23.75 4.79 -18.78
N VAL A 5 23.88 4.08 -19.91
CA VAL A 5 22.90 3.07 -20.34
C VAL A 5 22.88 1.88 -19.39
N PHE A 6 24.06 1.42 -18.95
CA PHE A 6 24.18 0.31 -18.00
C PHE A 6 23.59 0.65 -16.63
N LYS A 7 23.83 1.88 -16.13
CA LYS A 7 23.26 2.38 -14.87
C LYS A 7 21.74 2.53 -14.94
N LYS A 8 21.21 2.94 -16.09
CA LYS A 8 19.76 3.05 -16.37
C LYS A 8 19.11 1.65 -16.41
N LEU A 9 19.76 0.66 -17.03
CA LEU A 9 19.27 -0.73 -17.10
C LEU A 9 19.25 -1.42 -15.73
N ILE A 10 20.30 -1.26 -14.92
CA ILE A 10 20.35 -1.81 -13.55
C ILE A 10 19.27 -1.14 -12.69
N GLY A 11 19.12 0.18 -12.75
CA GLY A 11 18.08 0.90 -12.02
C GLY A 11 16.67 0.40 -12.38
N LYS A 12 16.38 0.19 -13.65
CA LYS A 12 15.08 -0.32 -14.11
C LYS A 12 14.81 -1.76 -13.64
N LYS A 13 15.83 -2.65 -13.66
CA LYS A 13 15.71 -4.01 -13.13
C LYS A 13 15.49 -4.02 -11.62
N SER A 14 16.22 -3.20 -10.87
CA SER A 14 16.08 -3.08 -9.42
C SER A 14 14.69 -2.58 -9.03
N THR A 15 14.17 -1.57 -9.74
CA THR A 15 12.81 -1.07 -9.54
C THR A 15 11.77 -2.18 -9.74
N GLY A 16 11.86 -2.95 -10.82
CA GLY A 16 10.94 -4.06 -11.08
C GLY A 16 10.98 -5.14 -9.99
N ILE A 17 12.16 -5.51 -9.52
CA ILE A 17 12.31 -6.50 -8.43
C ILE A 17 11.65 -6.00 -7.14
N VAL A 18 11.91 -4.76 -6.74
CA VAL A 18 11.33 -4.18 -5.52
C VAL A 18 9.81 -4.14 -5.60
N VAL A 19 9.27 -3.70 -6.72
CA VAL A 19 7.83 -3.64 -6.96
C VAL A 19 7.19 -5.03 -6.91
N THR A 20 7.81 -6.03 -7.54
CA THR A 20 7.34 -7.42 -7.51
C THR A 20 7.33 -7.97 -6.08
N ILE A 21 8.40 -7.75 -5.30
CA ILE A 21 8.48 -8.19 -3.91
C ILE A 21 7.36 -7.54 -3.08
N LEU A 22 7.15 -6.24 -3.24
CA LEU A 22 6.08 -5.52 -2.51
C LEU A 22 4.69 -6.03 -2.88
N ALA A 23 4.43 -6.33 -4.16
CA ALA A 23 3.17 -6.92 -4.59
C ALA A 23 2.93 -8.28 -3.93
N PHE A 24 3.94 -9.15 -3.87
CA PHE A 24 3.85 -10.41 -3.13
C PHE A 24 3.59 -10.20 -1.64
N VAL A 25 4.27 -9.26 -1.00
CA VAL A 25 4.04 -8.93 0.42
C VAL A 25 2.60 -8.51 0.67
N ILE A 26 2.01 -7.69 -0.22
CA ILE A 26 0.61 -7.28 -0.12
C ILE A 26 -0.34 -8.47 -0.23
N VAL A 27 -0.11 -9.37 -1.20
CA VAL A 27 -0.95 -10.56 -1.39
C VAL A 27 -0.86 -11.50 -0.19
N PHE A 28 0.35 -11.80 0.28
CA PHE A 28 0.54 -12.64 1.47
C PHE A 28 -0.04 -11.97 2.72
N GLY A 29 0.16 -10.67 2.89
CA GLY A 29 -0.44 -9.91 3.98
C GLY A 29 -1.97 -10.03 3.99
N ALA A 30 -2.62 -9.90 2.83
CA ALA A 30 -4.07 -10.07 2.72
C ALA A 30 -4.56 -11.49 3.10
N ILE A 31 -3.77 -12.51 2.77
CA ILE A 31 -4.07 -13.90 3.14
C ILE A 31 -3.96 -14.07 4.66
N PHE A 32 -2.88 -13.58 5.28
CA PHE A 32 -2.68 -13.69 6.73
C PHE A 32 -3.73 -12.90 7.51
N ASP A 33 -4.04 -11.68 7.09
CA ASP A 33 -5.10 -10.85 7.67
C ASP A 33 -6.48 -11.55 7.65
N PHE A 34 -6.78 -12.20 6.53
CA PHE A 34 -8.00 -13.00 6.44
C PHE A 34 -8.03 -14.16 7.45
N PHE A 35 -6.90 -14.87 7.62
CA PHE A 35 -6.82 -16.00 8.55
C PHE A 35 -6.85 -15.58 10.01
N ASP A 36 -6.13 -14.54 10.41
CA ASP A 36 -6.09 -14.09 11.79
C ASP A 36 -7.43 -13.45 12.22
N GLY A 37 -8.07 -12.68 11.34
CA GLY A 37 -9.43 -12.20 11.54
C GLY A 37 -10.44 -13.32 11.68
N MET A 38 -10.31 -14.41 10.91
CA MET A 38 -11.14 -15.60 11.04
C MET A 38 -10.91 -16.31 12.39
N VAL A 39 -9.66 -16.50 12.79
CA VAL A 39 -9.29 -17.16 14.06
C VAL A 39 -9.77 -16.33 15.25
N ALA A 40 -9.58 -15.01 15.24
CA ALA A 40 -10.05 -14.12 16.30
C ALA A 40 -11.57 -14.21 16.50
N ARG A 41 -12.34 -14.28 15.41
CA ARG A 41 -13.81 -14.46 15.45
C ARG A 41 -14.21 -15.82 16.01
N LEU A 42 -13.51 -16.90 15.61
CA LEU A 42 -13.78 -18.26 16.10
C LEU A 42 -13.50 -18.39 17.60
N LEU A 43 -12.41 -17.80 18.07
CA LEU A 43 -12.01 -17.84 19.48
C LEU A 43 -12.78 -16.82 20.35
N LYS A 44 -13.54 -15.90 19.73
CA LYS A 44 -14.26 -14.80 20.42
C LYS A 44 -13.34 -13.98 21.34
N VAL A 45 -12.08 -13.84 20.95
CA VAL A 45 -11.08 -13.04 21.66
C VAL A 45 -10.95 -11.69 20.96
N SER A 46 -11.33 -10.63 21.67
CA SER A 46 -11.09 -9.27 21.22
C SER A 46 -10.63 -8.42 22.38
N SER A 47 -9.57 -7.66 22.17
CA SER A 47 -9.12 -6.64 23.12
C SER A 47 -9.06 -5.29 22.42
N PRO A 48 -9.33 -4.17 23.13
CA PRO A 48 -9.21 -2.82 22.53
C PRO A 48 -7.82 -2.56 21.95
N LEU A 49 -6.78 -3.06 22.58
CA LEU A 49 -5.40 -2.96 22.09
C LEU A 49 -5.19 -3.79 20.81
N GLY A 50 -5.73 -5.02 20.78
CA GLY A 50 -5.65 -5.89 19.61
C GLY A 50 -6.25 -5.25 18.38
N VAL A 51 -7.42 -4.61 18.49
CA VAL A 51 -8.07 -3.89 17.38
C VAL A 51 -7.20 -2.75 16.86
N GLN A 52 -6.51 -2.01 17.73
CA GLN A 52 -5.65 -0.92 17.31
C GLN A 52 -4.36 -1.43 16.63
N LEU A 53 -3.78 -2.51 17.13
CA LEU A 53 -2.60 -3.15 16.54
C LEU A 53 -2.92 -3.74 15.16
N ASP A 54 -4.07 -4.36 15.01
CA ASP A 54 -4.58 -4.87 13.74
C ASP A 54 -4.72 -3.75 12.71
N SER A 55 -5.39 -2.66 13.07
CA SER A 55 -5.51 -1.48 12.21
C SER A 55 -4.16 -0.87 11.82
N LEU A 56 -3.18 -0.88 12.73
CA LEU A 56 -1.85 -0.37 12.46
C LEU A 56 -1.08 -1.31 11.49
N ALA A 57 -1.21 -2.63 11.68
CA ALA A 57 -0.65 -3.63 10.79
C ALA A 57 -1.26 -3.53 9.38
N ASP A 58 -2.58 -3.34 9.30
CA ASP A 58 -3.30 -3.11 8.06
C ASP A 58 -2.83 -1.87 7.33
N ASP A 59 -2.61 -0.77 8.04
CA ASP A 59 -2.11 0.46 7.42
C ASP A 59 -0.69 0.30 6.87
N VAL A 60 0.16 -0.43 7.56
CA VAL A 60 1.51 -0.75 7.05
C VAL A 60 1.44 -1.64 5.81
N THR A 61 0.63 -2.69 5.83
CA THR A 61 0.56 -3.68 4.75
C THR A 61 -0.25 -3.18 3.55
N PHE A 62 -1.38 -2.49 3.78
CA PHE A 62 -2.34 -2.11 2.75
C PHE A 62 -2.38 -0.60 2.47
N GLY A 63 -1.74 0.22 3.30
CA GLY A 63 -1.56 1.65 3.09
C GLY A 63 -0.15 1.97 2.64
N PHE A 64 0.85 1.70 3.49
CA PHE A 64 2.24 2.10 3.23
C PHE A 64 2.91 1.27 2.13
N ALA A 65 2.76 -0.06 2.11
CA ALA A 65 3.41 -0.91 1.11
C ALA A 65 2.98 -0.56 -0.33
N PRO A 66 1.68 -0.41 -0.68
CA PRO A 66 1.28 0.02 -2.01
C PRO A 66 1.72 1.46 -2.32
N SER A 67 1.72 2.37 -1.35
CA SER A 67 2.22 3.73 -1.53
C SER A 67 3.70 3.73 -1.91
N PHE A 68 4.50 2.94 -1.20
CA PHE A 68 5.93 2.82 -1.49
C PHE A 68 6.19 2.15 -2.84
N MET A 69 5.37 1.16 -3.20
CA MET A 69 5.43 0.50 -4.51
C MET A 69 5.17 1.52 -5.65
N VAL A 70 4.11 2.33 -5.54
CA VAL A 70 3.79 3.39 -6.52
C VAL A 70 4.89 4.45 -6.55
N PHE A 71 5.42 4.84 -5.39
CA PHE A 71 6.55 5.78 -5.31
C PHE A 71 7.78 5.27 -6.08
N VAL A 72 8.17 4.01 -5.86
CA VAL A 72 9.32 3.39 -6.54
C VAL A 72 9.05 3.28 -8.04
N PHE A 73 7.83 2.91 -8.44
CA PHE A 73 7.42 2.87 -9.83
C PHE A 73 7.50 4.25 -10.49
N MET A 74 6.92 5.28 -9.87
CA MET A 74 6.95 6.66 -10.40
C MET A 74 8.37 7.22 -10.52
N ARG A 75 9.28 6.85 -9.62
CA ARG A 75 10.71 7.24 -9.74
C ARG A 75 11.40 6.64 -10.96
N GLY A 76 10.89 5.55 -11.50
CA GLY A 76 11.39 4.92 -12.72
C GLY A 76 10.81 5.51 -14.01
N LEU A 77 9.78 6.38 -13.91
CA LEU A 77 9.16 7.02 -15.08
C LEU A 77 9.97 8.22 -15.56
N GLU A 78 9.95 8.43 -16.87
CA GLU A 78 10.44 9.66 -17.51
C GLU A 78 9.26 10.62 -17.63
N PHE A 79 9.32 11.73 -16.89
CA PHE A 79 8.30 12.78 -16.96
C PHE A 79 8.55 13.71 -18.14
N PRO A 80 7.50 14.26 -18.77
CA PRO A 80 7.63 15.26 -19.82
C PRO A 80 8.38 16.52 -19.36
N ASP A 81 9.06 17.20 -20.26
CA ASP A 81 9.91 18.36 -19.96
C ASP A 81 9.18 19.50 -19.24
N TYR A 82 7.89 19.69 -19.48
CA TYR A 82 7.08 20.69 -18.78
C TYR A 82 6.87 20.38 -17.29
N LEU A 83 7.06 19.14 -16.86
CA LEU A 83 7.02 18.72 -15.45
C LEU A 83 8.42 18.64 -14.81
N ALA A 84 9.49 18.88 -15.55
CA ALA A 84 10.86 18.79 -15.06
C ALA A 84 11.10 19.54 -13.72
N PRO A 85 10.54 20.75 -13.47
CA PRO A 85 10.74 21.45 -12.20
C PRO A 85 10.18 20.72 -10.98
N VAL A 86 9.13 19.92 -11.16
CA VAL A 86 8.43 19.19 -10.08
C VAL A 86 8.60 17.68 -10.16
N ALA A 87 9.27 17.17 -11.18
CA ALA A 87 9.47 15.74 -11.41
C ALA A 87 10.06 14.99 -10.22
N GLY A 88 10.93 15.64 -9.44
CA GLY A 88 11.52 15.07 -8.21
C GLY A 88 10.52 14.96 -7.04
N LEU A 89 9.46 15.76 -7.04
CA LEU A 89 8.44 15.77 -5.98
C LEU A 89 7.22 14.91 -6.33
N LEU A 90 6.93 14.71 -7.61
CA LEU A 90 5.76 13.95 -8.07
C LEU A 90 5.64 12.55 -7.45
N PRO A 91 6.70 11.75 -7.33
CA PRO A 91 6.60 10.42 -6.71
C PRO A 91 6.09 10.45 -5.26
N PHE A 92 6.35 11.54 -4.51
CA PHE A 92 5.90 11.65 -3.13
C PHE A 92 4.38 11.77 -2.98
N VAL A 93 3.67 12.13 -4.05
CA VAL A 93 2.19 12.10 -4.09
C VAL A 93 1.65 10.70 -3.80
N ALA A 94 2.41 9.64 -4.11
CA ALA A 94 2.05 8.27 -3.78
C ALA A 94 1.76 8.05 -2.28
N PHE A 95 2.43 8.80 -1.38
CA PHE A 95 2.23 8.66 0.06
C PHE A 95 0.87 9.19 0.55
N PHE A 96 0.13 9.94 -0.27
CA PHE A 96 -1.27 10.23 0.04
C PHE A 96 -2.14 8.97 0.09
N VAL A 97 -1.78 7.90 -0.61
CA VAL A 97 -2.48 6.61 -0.53
C VAL A 97 -2.38 6.06 0.90
N ALA A 98 -1.18 6.09 1.52
CA ALA A 98 -1.01 5.68 2.92
C ALA A 98 -1.80 6.60 3.87
N ALA A 99 -1.68 7.91 3.72
CA ALA A 99 -2.37 8.88 4.57
C ALA A 99 -3.90 8.70 4.53
N PHE A 100 -4.48 8.52 3.34
CA PHE A 100 -5.92 8.27 3.20
C PHE A 100 -6.34 6.88 3.69
N SER A 101 -5.48 5.86 3.56
CA SER A 101 -5.71 4.54 4.14
C SER A 101 -5.76 4.60 5.66
N ALA A 102 -4.79 5.25 6.30
CA ALA A 102 -4.76 5.48 7.75
C ALA A 102 -6.01 6.23 8.24
N MET A 103 -6.37 7.32 7.55
CA MET A 103 -7.58 8.09 7.88
C MET A 103 -8.85 7.23 7.75
N ARG A 104 -8.94 6.41 6.72
CA ARG A 104 -10.07 5.51 6.50
C ARG A 104 -10.18 4.46 7.61
N LEU A 105 -9.08 3.83 8.01
CA LEU A 105 -9.05 2.86 9.12
C LEU A 105 -9.45 3.52 10.44
N ALA A 106 -8.96 4.73 10.70
CA ALA A 106 -9.34 5.49 11.89
C ALA A 106 -10.86 5.81 11.92
N ILE A 107 -11.44 6.23 10.79
CA ILE A 107 -12.88 6.48 10.67
C ILE A 107 -13.65 5.16 10.86
N PHE A 108 -13.20 4.06 10.26
CA PHE A 108 -13.82 2.75 10.41
C PHE A 108 -13.89 2.30 11.87
N ASN A 109 -12.84 2.51 12.65
CA ASN A 109 -12.79 2.15 14.07
C ASN A 109 -13.74 2.98 14.95
N ILE A 110 -14.14 4.17 14.52
CA ILE A 110 -14.98 5.10 15.28
C ILE A 110 -16.45 5.02 14.83
N ASP A 111 -16.71 4.74 13.55
CA ASP A 111 -18.04 4.80 12.97
C ASP A 111 -18.87 3.55 13.24
N LYS A 112 -19.76 3.63 14.23
CA LYS A 112 -20.67 2.54 14.61
C LYS A 112 -21.63 2.09 13.51
N ARG A 113 -21.86 2.90 12.46
CA ARG A 113 -22.75 2.56 11.33
C ARG A 113 -22.13 1.46 10.45
N GLN A 114 -20.82 1.31 10.47
CA GLN A 114 -20.10 0.31 9.69
C GLN A 114 -20.10 -1.09 10.31
N ALA A 115 -20.69 -1.25 11.51
CA ALA A 115 -20.85 -2.55 12.15
C ALA A 115 -21.82 -3.49 11.40
N THR A 116 -22.77 -2.92 10.62
CA THR A 116 -23.78 -3.68 9.89
C THR A 116 -23.70 -3.53 8.36
N THR A 117 -23.11 -2.44 7.88
CA THR A 117 -23.00 -2.17 6.44
C THR A 117 -21.64 -1.58 6.11
N PHE A 118 -20.93 -2.22 5.19
CA PHE A 118 -19.61 -1.76 4.75
C PHE A 118 -19.74 -0.56 3.81
N ILE A 119 -19.16 0.59 4.17
CA ILE A 119 -19.19 1.81 3.38
C ILE A 119 -17.80 2.10 2.79
N GLY A 120 -17.67 2.05 1.48
CA GLY A 120 -16.45 2.35 0.75
C GLY A 120 -15.59 1.14 0.39
N LEU A 121 -14.43 1.38 -0.23
CA LEU A 121 -13.49 0.35 -0.65
C LEU A 121 -12.64 -0.13 0.54
N PRO A 122 -12.56 -1.44 0.85
CA PRO A 122 -11.66 -1.96 1.88
C PRO A 122 -10.20 -1.66 1.59
N THR A 123 -9.40 -1.40 2.62
CA THR A 123 -7.95 -1.14 2.46
C THR A 123 -7.20 -2.28 1.77
N PRO A 124 -7.45 -3.57 2.06
CA PRO A 124 -6.86 -4.67 1.30
C PRO A 124 -7.22 -4.65 -0.19
N ALA A 125 -8.49 -4.36 -0.53
CA ALA A 125 -8.92 -4.29 -1.93
C ALA A 125 -8.25 -3.13 -2.68
N ASN A 126 -8.08 -1.98 -2.01
CA ASN A 126 -7.33 -0.85 -2.56
C ASN A 126 -5.86 -1.21 -2.80
N ALA A 127 -5.22 -1.90 -1.86
CA ALA A 127 -3.83 -2.35 -2.00
C ALA A 127 -3.66 -3.35 -3.15
N LEU A 128 -4.57 -4.32 -3.29
CA LEU A 128 -4.58 -5.27 -4.40
C LEU A 128 -4.81 -4.59 -5.75
N PHE A 129 -5.65 -3.55 -5.80
CA PHE A 129 -5.81 -2.72 -7.00
C PHE A 129 -4.49 -2.11 -7.43
N TRP A 130 -3.77 -1.44 -6.52
CA TRP A 130 -2.46 -0.87 -6.84
C TRP A 130 -1.43 -1.93 -7.22
N ALA A 131 -1.43 -3.09 -6.56
CA ALA A 131 -0.54 -4.20 -6.90
C ALA A 131 -0.83 -4.78 -8.29
N SER A 132 -2.06 -4.69 -8.78
CA SER A 132 -2.46 -5.18 -10.11
C SER A 132 -2.06 -4.24 -11.25
N LEU A 133 -1.76 -2.97 -10.97
CA LEU A 133 -1.39 -1.96 -11.97
C LEU A 133 0.10 -1.96 -12.34
N VAL A 134 0.92 -2.66 -11.58
CA VAL A 134 2.37 -2.64 -11.66
C VAL A 134 2.92 -4.03 -11.96
#